data_a783852c22f42b0cb4ad97d31faccf5c
#
_entry.id   a783852c22f42b0cb4ad97d31faccf5c
#
_cell.length_a   1.000
_cell.length_b   1.000
_cell.length_c   1.000
_cell.angle_alpha   90.00
_cell.angle_beta   90.00
_cell.angle_gamma   90.00
#
_symmetry.space_group_name_H-M   'P 1'
#
loop_
_entity.id
_entity.type
_entity.pdbx_description
1 polymer ?
#
loop_
_entity_poly.entity_id
_entity_poly.type
_entity_poly.pdbx_seq_one_letter_code
_entity_poly.pdbx_strand_id
1 'polypeptide(L)'
;MINYILSKSNIMINYVGFTIVWFSCVYSGAKGDPIIALIPTFIFLFLHFLIVTDHLKEEIQLIFISIIFGLLVDSSFSIFGIVQYNGTLDFAPNLAPLWIICMWAGFTAQINHAMQFLIGRYYLIGFYGLLAPLAYLAGEGIGAAQVTDSYLAYVVISVAWSVSLLSLFKISEYLMSK
;
A
#
# COMPACT_ATOMS: atom_id res chain seq x y z
N MET A 1 -13.00 -27.03 -12.19
CA MET A 1 -13.06 -25.99 -13.22
C MET A 1 -13.72 -24.71 -12.70
N ILE A 2 -14.90 -24.77 -12.07
CA ILE A 2 -15.60 -23.59 -11.48
C ILE A 2 -14.73 -22.91 -10.42
N ASN A 3 -14.17 -23.63 -9.44
CA ASN A 3 -13.31 -23.04 -8.39
C ASN A 3 -12.05 -22.38 -8.95
N TYR A 4 -11.50 -22.88 -10.07
CA TYR A 4 -10.35 -22.26 -10.74
C TYR A 4 -10.73 -20.95 -11.42
N ILE A 5 -11.92 -20.87 -12.02
CA ILE A 5 -12.43 -19.63 -12.63
C ILE A 5 -12.72 -18.58 -11.56
N LEU A 6 -13.36 -18.97 -10.46
CA LEU A 6 -13.64 -18.09 -9.32
C LEU A 6 -12.34 -17.56 -8.68
N SER A 7 -11.34 -18.41 -8.47
CA SER A 7 -10.04 -18.00 -7.94
C SER A 7 -9.35 -16.98 -8.84
N LYS A 8 -9.34 -17.19 -10.17
CA LYS A 8 -8.78 -16.20 -11.11
C LYS A 8 -9.57 -14.90 -11.16
N SER A 9 -10.90 -14.98 -11.05
CA SER A 9 -11.77 -13.81 -11.00
C SER A 9 -11.46 -12.95 -9.76
N ASN A 10 -11.29 -13.58 -8.59
CA ASN A 10 -10.94 -12.90 -7.35
C ASN A 10 -9.58 -12.19 -7.41
N ILE A 11 -8.57 -12.83 -8.01
CA ILE A 11 -7.25 -12.21 -8.23
C ILE A 11 -7.38 -10.99 -9.16
N MET A 12 -8.14 -11.08 -10.24
CA MET A 12 -8.34 -9.95 -11.15
C MET A 12 -9.08 -8.80 -10.48
N ILE A 13 -10.15 -9.08 -9.74
CA ILE A 13 -10.91 -8.06 -8.99
C ILE A 13 -9.96 -7.36 -8.00
N ASN A 14 -9.14 -8.11 -7.32
CA ASN A 14 -8.20 -7.58 -6.33
C ASN A 14 -7.12 -6.70 -7.00
N TYR A 15 -6.52 -7.17 -8.09
CA TYR A 15 -5.50 -6.42 -8.82
C TYR A 15 -6.05 -5.14 -9.47
N VAL A 16 -7.17 -5.24 -10.19
CA VAL A 16 -7.80 -4.08 -10.85
C VAL A 16 -8.32 -3.09 -9.81
N GLY A 17 -8.95 -3.60 -8.73
CA GLY A 17 -9.45 -2.75 -7.65
C GLY A 17 -8.33 -1.95 -7.00
N PHE A 18 -7.20 -2.57 -6.69
CA PHE A 18 -6.05 -1.85 -6.15
C PHE A 18 -5.45 -0.87 -7.17
N THR A 19 -5.41 -1.21 -8.45
CA THR A 19 -4.93 -0.28 -9.47
C THR A 19 -5.75 1.01 -9.47
N ILE A 20 -7.08 0.91 -9.35
CA ILE A 20 -7.98 2.06 -9.21
C ILE A 20 -7.68 2.84 -7.92
N VAL A 21 -7.51 2.14 -6.80
CA VAL A 21 -7.13 2.76 -5.51
C VAL A 21 -5.81 3.52 -5.64
N TRP A 22 -4.79 2.91 -6.25
CA TRP A 22 -3.48 3.54 -6.41
C TRP A 22 -3.57 4.87 -7.16
N PHE A 23 -4.22 4.87 -8.35
CA PHE A 23 -4.39 6.10 -9.13
C PHE A 23 -5.23 7.14 -8.38
N SER A 24 -6.29 6.72 -7.70
CA SER A 24 -7.14 7.62 -6.90
C SER A 24 -6.37 8.23 -5.73
N CYS A 25 -5.53 7.44 -5.05
CA CYS A 25 -4.67 7.92 -3.97
C CYS A 25 -3.68 8.98 -4.47
N VAL A 26 -2.94 8.68 -5.53
CA VAL A 26 -1.95 9.62 -6.08
C VAL A 26 -2.65 10.89 -6.59
N TYR A 27 -3.79 10.77 -7.27
CA TYR A 27 -4.54 11.93 -7.74
C TYR A 27 -5.13 12.76 -6.57
N SER A 28 -5.57 12.10 -5.49
CA SER A 28 -5.98 12.74 -4.24
C SER A 28 -4.86 13.60 -3.65
N GLY A 29 -3.65 13.05 -3.57
CA GLY A 29 -2.46 13.80 -3.13
C GLY A 29 -2.20 15.03 -3.99
N ALA A 30 -2.22 14.88 -5.32
CA ALA A 30 -2.00 15.97 -6.26
C ALA A 30 -3.06 17.08 -6.18
N LYS A 31 -4.30 16.75 -5.80
CA LYS A 31 -5.41 17.72 -5.65
C LYS A 31 -5.61 18.24 -4.23
N GLY A 32 -5.01 17.60 -3.24
CA GLY A 32 -5.25 17.91 -1.82
C GLY A 32 -6.66 17.57 -1.33
N ASP A 33 -7.39 16.71 -2.06
CA ASP A 33 -8.76 16.29 -1.70
C ASP A 33 -8.77 14.83 -1.26
N PRO A 34 -8.91 14.54 0.06
CA PRO A 34 -8.87 13.19 0.58
C PRO A 34 -10.06 12.32 0.14
N ILE A 35 -11.18 12.91 -0.26
CA ILE A 35 -12.37 12.15 -0.68
C ILE A 35 -12.06 11.32 -1.92
N ILE A 36 -11.21 11.81 -2.80
CA ILE A 36 -10.78 11.13 -4.03
C ILE A 36 -10.10 9.77 -3.72
N ALA A 37 -9.36 9.68 -2.62
CA ALA A 37 -8.75 8.42 -2.17
C ALA A 37 -9.72 7.58 -1.33
N LEU A 38 -10.44 8.20 -0.40
CA LEU A 38 -11.26 7.52 0.58
C LEU A 38 -12.38 6.70 -0.04
N ILE A 39 -13.13 7.26 -1.00
CA ILE A 39 -14.28 6.59 -1.60
C ILE A 39 -13.84 5.33 -2.38
N PRO A 40 -12.89 5.39 -3.33
CA PRO A 40 -12.45 4.19 -4.06
C PRO A 40 -11.82 3.14 -3.14
N THR A 41 -11.06 3.56 -2.13
CA THR A 41 -10.46 2.64 -1.16
C THR A 41 -11.55 1.93 -0.35
N PHE A 42 -12.54 2.66 0.13
CA PHE A 42 -13.66 2.06 0.88
C PHE A 42 -14.43 1.06 0.02
N ILE A 43 -14.77 1.41 -1.22
CA ILE A 43 -15.47 0.52 -2.16
C ILE A 43 -14.62 -0.73 -2.42
N PHE A 44 -13.32 -0.56 -2.69
CA PHE A 44 -12.41 -1.67 -2.93
C PHE A 44 -12.34 -2.62 -1.74
N LEU A 45 -12.10 -2.10 -0.51
CA LEU A 45 -12.02 -2.92 0.69
C LEU A 45 -13.35 -3.58 1.03
N PHE A 46 -14.47 -2.89 0.82
CA PHE A 46 -15.79 -3.48 1.00
C PHE A 46 -16.01 -4.68 0.06
N LEU A 47 -15.71 -4.52 -1.23
CA LEU A 47 -15.79 -5.62 -2.20
C LEU A 47 -14.78 -6.74 -1.90
N HIS A 48 -13.57 -6.38 -1.46
CA HIS A 48 -12.55 -7.34 -1.04
C HIS A 48 -13.06 -8.21 0.12
N PHE A 49 -13.61 -7.61 1.16
CA PHE A 49 -14.14 -8.33 2.31
C PHE A 49 -15.42 -9.12 2.01
N LEU A 50 -16.22 -8.68 1.03
CA LEU A 50 -17.46 -9.35 0.67
C LEU A 50 -17.28 -10.53 -0.30
N ILE A 51 -16.33 -10.42 -1.23
CA ILE A 51 -16.24 -11.31 -2.39
C ILE A 51 -14.90 -12.07 -2.44
N VAL A 52 -13.81 -11.44 -1.98
CA VAL A 52 -12.45 -11.93 -2.27
C VAL A 52 -11.92 -12.81 -1.15
N THR A 53 -12.03 -12.38 0.10
CA THR A 53 -11.43 -13.09 1.24
C THR A 53 -12.39 -14.05 1.94
N ASP A 54 -11.87 -15.22 2.31
CA ASP A 54 -12.53 -16.18 3.22
C ASP A 54 -12.02 -16.03 4.67
N HIS A 55 -11.00 -15.20 4.91
CA HIS A 55 -10.32 -14.98 6.20
C HIS A 55 -10.48 -13.54 6.69
N LEU A 56 -11.72 -13.10 6.83
CA LEU A 56 -12.08 -11.70 7.10
C LEU A 56 -11.34 -11.11 8.31
N LYS A 57 -11.26 -11.84 9.42
CA LYS A 57 -10.64 -11.36 10.66
C LYS A 57 -9.13 -11.13 10.50
N GLU A 58 -8.46 -12.09 9.89
CA GLU A 58 -7.02 -12.07 9.65
C GLU A 58 -6.64 -10.96 8.68
N GLU A 59 -7.43 -10.78 7.62
CA GLU A 59 -7.25 -9.71 6.64
C GLU A 59 -7.45 -8.33 7.26
N ILE A 60 -8.49 -8.13 8.07
CA ILE A 60 -8.71 -6.87 8.79
C ILE A 60 -7.54 -6.57 9.72
N GLN A 61 -7.04 -7.57 10.46
CA GLN A 61 -5.89 -7.40 11.34
C GLN A 61 -4.64 -7.02 10.55
N LEU A 62 -4.38 -7.68 9.43
CA LEU A 62 -3.23 -7.39 8.58
C LEU A 62 -3.28 -5.97 8.01
N ILE A 63 -4.44 -5.56 7.50
CA ILE A 63 -4.67 -4.20 6.97
C ILE A 63 -4.48 -3.16 8.08
N PHE A 64 -5.02 -3.39 9.28
CA PHE A 64 -4.84 -2.47 10.40
C PHE A 64 -3.36 -2.31 10.79
N ILE A 65 -2.61 -3.41 10.87
CA ILE A 65 -1.16 -3.38 11.11
C ILE A 65 -0.44 -2.60 10.01
N SER A 66 -0.81 -2.81 8.77
CA SER A 66 -0.24 -2.12 7.62
C SER A 66 -0.49 -0.61 7.64
N ILE A 67 -1.66 -0.17 8.06
CA ILE A 67 -1.97 1.25 8.26
C ILE A 67 -1.00 1.87 9.29
N ILE A 68 -0.72 1.17 10.38
CA ILE A 68 0.26 1.63 11.37
C ILE A 68 1.67 1.69 10.75
N PHE A 69 2.07 0.69 9.96
CA PHE A 69 3.34 0.73 9.23
C PHE A 69 3.41 1.94 8.31
N GLY A 70 2.37 2.17 7.51
CA GLY A 70 2.29 3.31 6.60
C GLY A 70 2.40 4.64 7.34
N LEU A 71 1.66 4.77 8.43
CA LEU A 71 1.72 5.98 9.26
C LEU A 71 3.13 6.22 9.79
N LEU A 72 3.82 5.21 10.29
CA LEU A 72 5.17 5.34 10.84
C LEU A 72 6.22 5.58 9.76
N VAL A 73 6.21 4.80 8.70
CA VAL A 73 7.23 4.85 7.64
C VAL A 73 7.13 6.17 6.86
N ASP A 74 5.96 6.49 6.34
CA ASP A 74 5.82 7.68 5.49
C ASP A 74 5.84 8.99 6.30
N SER A 75 5.37 8.98 7.57
CA SER A 75 5.61 10.13 8.44
C SER A 75 7.10 10.32 8.76
N SER A 76 7.85 9.24 8.92
CA SER A 76 9.30 9.34 9.08
C SER A 76 9.96 9.94 7.84
N PHE A 77 9.53 9.56 6.62
CA PHE A 77 10.05 10.18 5.40
C PHE A 77 9.77 11.68 5.35
N SER A 78 8.57 12.10 5.79
CA SER A 78 8.23 13.53 5.86
C SER A 78 9.07 14.26 6.91
N ILE A 79 9.17 13.74 8.12
CA ILE A 79 9.92 14.34 9.24
C ILE A 79 11.41 14.49 8.91
N PHE A 80 12.01 13.50 8.26
CA PHE A 80 13.43 13.54 7.87
C PHE A 80 13.68 14.23 6.53
N GLY A 81 12.65 14.80 5.90
CA GLY A 81 12.77 15.52 4.63
C GLY A 81 13.17 14.61 3.45
N ILE A 82 12.84 13.33 3.51
CA ILE A 82 13.11 12.36 2.43
C ILE A 82 12.05 12.51 1.34
N VAL A 83 10.78 12.64 1.74
CA VAL A 83 9.64 12.86 0.85
C VAL A 83 8.77 13.96 1.43
N GLN A 84 8.39 14.93 0.60
CA GLN A 84 7.35 15.91 0.91
C GLN A 84 6.06 15.48 0.24
N TYR A 85 5.00 15.30 1.04
CA TYR A 85 3.69 14.90 0.55
C TYR A 85 2.77 16.09 0.40
N ASN A 86 1.99 16.11 -0.68
CA ASN A 86 0.86 17.01 -0.83
C ASN A 86 -0.40 16.39 -0.21
N GLY A 87 -1.39 17.20 0.16
CA GLY A 87 -2.64 16.75 0.79
C GLY A 87 -2.48 16.31 2.24
N THR A 88 -1.45 16.81 2.95
CA THR A 88 -1.28 16.66 4.39
C THR A 88 -2.35 17.46 5.16
N LEU A 89 -2.54 17.11 6.43
CA LEU A 89 -3.44 17.85 7.32
C LEU A 89 -2.74 19.11 7.85
N ASP A 90 -3.40 20.26 7.82
CA ASP A 90 -2.81 21.55 8.24
C ASP A 90 -2.27 21.52 9.67
N PHE A 91 -2.97 20.81 10.57
CA PHE A 91 -2.58 20.67 11.98
C PHE A 91 -1.49 19.61 12.22
N ALA A 92 -1.16 18.80 11.20
CA ALA A 92 -0.18 17.72 11.30
C ALA A 92 0.57 17.53 9.97
N PRO A 93 1.32 18.55 9.50
CA PRO A 93 1.90 18.57 8.16
C PRO A 93 2.99 17.51 7.93
N ASN A 94 3.56 16.98 9.01
CA ASN A 94 4.60 15.95 8.95
C ASN A 94 4.04 14.50 9.09
N LEU A 95 2.73 14.33 9.27
CA LEU A 95 2.13 13.02 9.25
C LEU A 95 1.84 12.59 7.81
N ALA A 96 1.93 11.29 7.58
CA ALA A 96 1.50 10.70 6.31
C ALA A 96 0.06 11.10 6.00
N PRO A 97 -0.22 11.66 4.82
CA PRO A 97 -1.56 12.09 4.45
C PRO A 97 -2.52 10.91 4.30
N LEU A 98 -3.82 11.18 4.36
CA LEU A 98 -4.85 10.13 4.30
C LEU A 98 -4.76 9.25 3.05
N TRP A 99 -4.36 9.82 1.92
CA TRP A 99 -4.20 9.03 0.69
C TRP A 99 -3.07 7.99 0.76
N ILE A 100 -2.00 8.27 1.52
CA ILE A 100 -0.95 7.27 1.82
C ILE A 100 -1.52 6.15 2.70
N ILE A 101 -2.30 6.48 3.72
CA ILE A 101 -2.96 5.48 4.58
C ILE A 101 -3.89 4.58 3.77
N CYS A 102 -4.69 5.17 2.87
CA CYS A 102 -5.52 4.44 1.92
C CYS A 102 -4.71 3.51 1.02
N MET A 103 -3.55 3.98 0.55
CA MET A 103 -2.65 3.20 -0.29
C MET A 103 -2.11 1.97 0.44
N TRP A 104 -1.65 2.12 1.69
CA TRP A 104 -1.20 0.99 2.50
C TRP A 104 -2.29 -0.03 2.73
N ALA A 105 -3.51 0.43 3.07
CA ALA A 105 -4.66 -0.46 3.26
C ALA A 105 -4.99 -1.24 1.99
N GLY A 106 -5.08 -0.55 0.86
CA GLY A 106 -5.38 -1.17 -0.44
C GLY A 106 -4.27 -2.10 -0.93
N PHE A 107 -3.00 -1.71 -0.74
CA PHE A 107 -1.85 -2.54 -1.09
C PHE A 107 -1.86 -3.85 -0.30
N THR A 108 -2.08 -3.77 1.01
CA THR A 108 -2.02 -4.94 1.89
C THR A 108 -3.11 -5.96 1.59
N ALA A 109 -4.28 -5.52 1.14
CA ALA A 109 -5.36 -6.41 0.69
C ALA A 109 -4.96 -7.31 -0.50
N GLN A 110 -3.81 -7.06 -1.15
CA GLN A 110 -3.31 -7.92 -2.23
C GLN A 110 -2.41 -9.06 -1.75
N ILE A 111 -1.86 -8.99 -0.52
CA ILE A 111 -0.81 -9.90 -0.07
C ILE A 111 -1.21 -11.37 -0.22
N ASN A 112 -2.41 -11.73 0.24
CA ASN A 112 -2.90 -13.11 0.22
C ASN A 112 -3.64 -13.48 -1.09
N HIS A 113 -3.76 -12.55 -2.03
CA HIS A 113 -4.52 -12.71 -3.26
C HIS A 113 -3.67 -12.44 -4.49
N ALA A 114 -3.66 -11.22 -5.03
CA ALA A 114 -2.89 -10.89 -6.23
C ALA A 114 -1.37 -11.12 -6.07
N MET A 115 -0.84 -10.97 -4.85
CA MET A 115 0.57 -11.16 -4.53
C MET A 115 0.88 -12.51 -3.86
N GLN A 116 -0.08 -13.44 -3.75
CA GLN A 116 0.10 -14.74 -3.11
C GLN A 116 1.27 -15.56 -3.68
N PHE A 117 1.64 -15.32 -4.94
CA PHE A 117 2.79 -15.97 -5.58
C PHE A 117 4.14 -15.63 -4.92
N LEU A 118 4.20 -14.57 -4.10
CA LEU A 118 5.40 -14.17 -3.35
C LEU A 118 5.52 -14.88 -1.99
N ILE A 119 4.45 -15.46 -1.46
CA ILE A 119 4.45 -16.13 -0.15
C ILE A 119 5.54 -17.20 -0.12
N GLY A 120 6.39 -17.18 0.93
CA GLY A 120 7.55 -18.06 1.06
C GLY A 120 8.77 -17.69 0.20
N ARG A 121 8.69 -16.67 -0.66
CA ARG A 121 9.78 -16.24 -1.56
C ARG A 121 10.38 -14.91 -1.08
N TYR A 122 10.96 -14.92 0.12
CA TYR A 122 11.42 -13.68 0.80
C TYR A 122 12.42 -12.85 0.01
N TYR A 123 13.28 -13.48 -0.81
CA TYR A 123 14.19 -12.75 -1.69
C TYR A 123 13.46 -11.93 -2.76
N LEU A 124 12.34 -12.46 -3.31
CA LEU A 124 11.51 -11.70 -4.24
C LEU A 124 10.75 -10.58 -3.53
N ILE A 125 10.22 -10.83 -2.33
CA ILE A 125 9.54 -9.81 -1.53
C ILE A 125 10.49 -8.64 -1.26
N GLY A 126 11.71 -8.92 -0.80
CA GLY A 126 12.73 -7.89 -0.60
C GLY A 126 13.05 -7.13 -1.89
N PHE A 127 13.19 -7.84 -3.01
CA PHE A 127 13.43 -7.22 -4.31
C PHE A 127 12.27 -6.30 -4.75
N TYR A 128 11.01 -6.69 -4.55
CA TYR A 128 9.87 -5.82 -4.80
C TYR A 128 9.94 -4.52 -3.97
N GLY A 129 10.34 -4.62 -2.70
CA GLY A 129 10.55 -3.44 -1.86
C GLY A 129 11.64 -2.50 -2.38
N LEU A 130 12.72 -3.04 -2.97
CA LEU A 130 13.75 -2.21 -3.59
C LEU A 130 13.24 -1.38 -4.78
N LEU A 131 12.14 -1.79 -5.41
CA LEU A 131 11.52 -1.08 -6.53
C LEU A 131 10.56 0.03 -6.08
N ALA A 132 10.29 0.17 -4.78
CA ALA A 132 9.36 1.18 -4.26
C ALA A 132 9.65 2.62 -4.72
N PRO A 133 10.92 3.08 -4.87
CA PRO A 133 11.19 4.42 -5.40
C PRO A 133 10.50 4.73 -6.73
N LEU A 134 10.26 3.73 -7.58
CA LEU A 134 9.56 3.93 -8.85
C LEU A 134 8.12 4.42 -8.65
N ALA A 135 7.43 3.94 -7.60
CA ALA A 135 6.09 4.39 -7.26
C ALA A 135 6.09 5.84 -6.73
N TYR A 136 7.12 6.21 -5.96
CA TYR A 136 7.30 7.60 -5.49
C TYR A 136 7.60 8.55 -6.64
N LEU A 137 8.47 8.16 -7.57
CA LEU A 137 8.75 8.95 -8.80
C LEU A 137 7.49 9.11 -9.67
N ALA A 138 6.66 8.06 -9.78
CA ALA A 138 5.39 8.17 -10.48
C ALA A 138 4.43 9.14 -9.75
N GLY A 139 4.37 9.09 -8.42
CA GLY A 139 3.62 10.05 -7.59
C GLY A 139 4.11 11.48 -7.75
N GLU A 140 5.42 11.69 -7.82
CA GLU A 140 6.04 12.99 -8.09
C GLU A 140 5.67 13.52 -9.48
N GLY A 141 5.72 12.68 -10.51
CA GLY A 141 5.32 13.04 -11.86
C GLY A 141 3.85 13.48 -11.99
N ILE A 142 2.99 13.05 -11.06
CA ILE A 142 1.56 13.45 -10.99
C ILE A 142 1.38 14.67 -10.04
N GLY A 143 2.38 15.00 -9.22
CA GLY A 143 2.34 16.10 -8.27
C GLY A 143 1.76 15.74 -6.90
N ALA A 144 1.75 14.47 -6.52
CA ALA A 144 1.27 14.02 -5.20
C ALA A 144 2.33 14.13 -4.10
N ALA A 145 3.59 14.02 -4.48
CA ALA A 145 4.72 14.05 -3.56
C ALA A 145 5.95 14.63 -4.28
N GLN A 146 6.97 14.96 -3.51
CA GLN A 146 8.29 15.33 -4.03
C GLN A 146 9.36 14.58 -3.25
N VAL A 147 10.16 13.80 -3.95
CA VAL A 147 11.30 13.08 -3.37
C VAL A 147 12.49 14.03 -3.36
N THR A 148 13.23 14.06 -2.25
CA THR A 148 14.48 14.84 -2.18
C THR A 148 15.47 14.33 -3.23
N ASP A 149 16.04 15.24 -4.01
CA ASP A 149 17.02 14.93 -5.05
C ASP A 149 18.35 14.45 -4.45
N SER A 150 18.34 13.21 -3.97
CA SER A 150 19.46 12.54 -3.32
C SER A 150 19.42 11.04 -3.53
N TYR A 151 20.53 10.44 -3.94
CA TYR A 151 20.65 8.98 -3.99
C TYR A 151 20.31 8.31 -2.65
N LEU A 152 20.66 8.98 -1.54
CA LEU A 152 20.36 8.47 -0.20
C LEU A 152 18.84 8.37 0.04
N ALA A 153 18.04 9.31 -0.44
CA ALA A 153 16.59 9.26 -0.31
C ALA A 153 16.02 7.99 -0.96
N TYR A 154 16.43 7.69 -2.18
CA TYR A 154 15.99 6.48 -2.89
C TYR A 154 16.44 5.19 -2.18
N VAL A 155 17.66 5.16 -1.64
CA VAL A 155 18.17 4.01 -0.87
C VAL A 155 17.34 3.83 0.40
N VAL A 156 17.04 4.89 1.12
CA VAL A 156 16.22 4.82 2.36
C VAL A 156 14.82 4.33 2.05
N ILE A 157 14.17 4.85 1.00
CA ILE A 157 12.85 4.38 0.56
C ILE A 157 12.91 2.88 0.23
N SER A 158 13.90 2.46 -0.57
CA SER A 158 14.08 1.05 -0.97
C SER A 158 14.22 0.13 0.24
N VAL A 159 15.09 0.47 1.17
CA VAL A 159 15.34 -0.35 2.37
C VAL A 159 14.10 -0.39 3.27
N ALA A 160 13.47 0.76 3.54
CA ALA A 160 12.29 0.84 4.38
C ALA A 160 11.13 -0.01 3.82
N TRP A 161 10.88 0.07 2.50
CA TRP A 161 9.87 -0.75 1.86
C TRP A 161 10.22 -2.24 1.83
N SER A 162 11.48 -2.60 1.60
CA SER A 162 11.92 -4.00 1.65
C SER A 162 11.67 -4.60 3.04
N VAL A 163 12.03 -3.87 4.11
CA VAL A 163 11.80 -4.30 5.49
C VAL A 163 10.29 -4.38 5.79
N SER A 164 9.52 -3.38 5.38
CA SER A 164 8.07 -3.34 5.60
C SER A 164 7.37 -4.50 4.91
N LEU A 165 7.67 -4.77 3.63
CA LEU A 165 7.08 -5.88 2.89
C LEU A 165 7.44 -7.23 3.50
N LEU A 166 8.72 -7.46 3.81
CA LEU A 166 9.14 -8.70 4.48
C LEU A 166 8.40 -8.91 5.80
N SER A 167 8.20 -7.83 6.58
CA SER A 167 7.47 -7.88 7.83
C SER A 167 5.99 -8.20 7.62
N LEU A 168 5.32 -7.50 6.69
CA LEU A 168 3.91 -7.71 6.42
C LEU A 168 3.61 -9.12 5.87
N PHE A 169 4.45 -9.65 4.98
CA PHE A 169 4.30 -11.02 4.49
C PHE A 169 4.47 -12.04 5.61
N LYS A 170 5.46 -11.89 6.50
CA LYS A 170 5.61 -12.77 7.66
C LYS A 170 4.45 -12.68 8.64
N ILE A 171 3.94 -11.47 8.89
CA ILE A 171 2.75 -11.26 9.74
C ILE A 171 1.54 -11.94 9.09
N SER A 172 1.37 -11.80 7.77
CA SER A 172 0.31 -12.47 7.04
C SER A 172 0.39 -13.99 7.18
N GLU A 173 1.56 -14.59 6.93
CA GLU A 173 1.77 -16.03 7.10
C GLU A 173 1.43 -16.50 8.53
N TYR A 174 1.83 -15.73 9.55
CA TYR A 174 1.50 -16.04 10.94
C TYR A 174 -0.01 -15.96 11.23
N LEU A 175 -0.69 -14.92 10.72
CA LEU A 175 -2.13 -14.74 10.91
C LEU A 175 -2.92 -15.87 10.23
N MET A 176 -2.55 -16.22 9.00
CA MET A 176 -3.20 -17.26 8.21
C MET A 176 -2.91 -18.69 8.71
N SER A 177 -1.93 -18.89 9.58
CA SER A 177 -1.60 -20.19 10.17
C SER A 177 -2.38 -20.53 11.44
N LYS A 178 -3.19 -19.63 11.97
CA LYS A 178 -4.02 -19.79 13.17
C LYS A 178 -5.39 -20.33 12.85
#